data_0a53208dbd9969f7db28c1e7f662246a
#
_entry.id   0a53208dbd9969f7db28c1e7f662246a
#
_cell.length_a   1.000
_cell.length_b   1.000
_cell.length_c   1.000
_cell.angle_alpha   90.00
_cell.angle_beta   90.00
_cell.angle_gamma   90.00
#
_symmetry.space_group_name_H-M   'P 1'
#
loop_
_entity.id
_entity.type
_entity.pdbx_description
1 polymer ?
#
loop_
_entity_poly.entity_id
_entity_poly.type
_entity_poly.pdbx_seq_one_letter_code
_entity_poly.pdbx_strand_id
1 'polypeptide(L)'
;MIRLAGITIAVLLMMWSCTKTPPNPVIDQTSYSLEYGALSTPEIPLDNKLTNQGVQLGRMLFYENRLSGDNSMSCSSCHKQI
;
A
#
# COMPACT_ATOMS: atom_id res chain seq x y z
N MET A 1 26.19 17.29 -41.08
CA MET A 1 26.73 17.21 -39.69
C MET A 1 25.81 17.82 -38.65
N ILE A 2 25.09 18.91 -38.89
CA ILE A 2 24.21 19.60 -37.89
C ILE A 2 22.96 18.76 -37.50
N ARG A 3 22.42 17.94 -38.40
CA ARG A 3 21.21 17.14 -38.13
C ARG A 3 21.43 15.97 -37.17
N LEU A 4 22.61 15.36 -37.19
CA LEU A 4 22.96 14.26 -36.27
C LEU A 4 23.18 14.74 -34.85
N ALA A 5 23.77 15.93 -34.65
CA ALA A 5 23.98 16.52 -33.34
C ALA A 5 22.65 16.88 -32.61
N GLY A 6 21.64 17.31 -33.39
CA GLY A 6 20.31 17.61 -32.82
C GLY A 6 19.59 16.39 -32.30
N ILE A 7 19.71 15.23 -32.96
CA ILE A 7 19.07 13.98 -32.56
C ILE A 7 19.72 13.42 -31.27
N THR A 8 21.05 13.52 -31.16
CA THR A 8 21.76 13.03 -29.97
C THR A 8 21.41 13.84 -28.70
N ILE A 9 21.26 15.17 -28.85
CA ILE A 9 20.86 16.04 -27.74
C ILE A 9 19.42 15.76 -27.30
N ALA A 10 18.50 15.53 -28.23
CA ALA A 10 17.11 15.19 -27.93
C ALA A 10 16.99 13.85 -27.19
N VAL A 11 17.76 12.83 -27.55
CA VAL A 11 17.79 11.53 -26.88
C VAL A 11 18.37 11.65 -25.46
N LEU A 12 19.42 12.45 -25.27
CA LEU A 12 20.02 12.69 -23.94
C LEU A 12 19.05 13.41 -22.99
N LEU A 13 18.23 14.35 -23.49
CA LEU A 13 17.23 15.05 -22.68
C LEU A 13 16.06 14.16 -22.24
N MET A 14 15.70 13.16 -23.06
CA MET A 14 14.65 12.20 -22.70
C MET A 14 15.07 11.21 -21.59
N MET A 15 16.37 10.94 -21.44
CA MET A 15 16.87 10.04 -20.40
C MET A 15 16.88 10.69 -19.00
N TRP A 16 16.77 12.01 -18.89
CA TRP A 16 16.75 12.70 -17.60
C TRP A 16 15.36 12.82 -16.96
N SER A 17 14.32 12.38 -17.64
CA SER A 17 12.92 12.54 -17.16
C SER A 17 12.47 11.50 -16.13
N CYS A 18 13.26 10.46 -15.84
CA CYS A 18 12.82 9.32 -15.01
C CYS A 18 13.35 9.32 -13.56
N THR A 19 13.90 10.40 -13.03
CA THR A 19 14.49 10.42 -11.67
C THR A 19 13.65 11.12 -10.61
N LYS A 20 12.31 11.17 -10.78
CA LYS A 20 11.45 11.56 -9.66
C LYS A 20 11.30 10.38 -8.70
N THR A 21 12.21 10.26 -7.74
CA THR A 21 11.96 9.42 -6.56
C THR A 21 10.69 9.91 -5.90
N PRO A 22 9.65 9.06 -5.77
CA PRO A 22 8.46 9.46 -5.06
C PRO A 22 8.84 9.86 -3.62
N PRO A 23 8.20 10.89 -3.04
CA PRO A 23 8.47 11.25 -1.66
C PRO A 23 8.25 10.03 -0.77
N ASN A 24 9.18 9.82 0.18
CA ASN A 24 9.05 8.73 1.13
C ASN A 24 7.71 8.89 1.87
N PRO A 25 6.82 7.89 1.85
CA PRO A 25 5.52 8.01 2.49
C PRO A 25 5.71 8.27 3.99
N VAL A 26 5.09 9.32 4.49
CA VAL A 26 5.01 9.58 5.93
C VAL A 26 4.09 8.52 6.53
N ILE A 27 4.65 7.58 7.29
CA ILE A 27 3.89 6.52 7.96
C ILE A 27 3.32 7.10 9.25
N ASP A 28 1.99 7.17 9.34
CA ASP A 28 1.29 7.56 10.56
C ASP A 28 1.38 6.43 11.59
N GLN A 29 2.15 6.66 12.66
CA GLN A 29 2.32 5.73 13.78
C GLN A 29 1.30 5.97 14.91
N THR A 30 0.28 6.79 14.68
CA THR A 30 -0.77 7.05 15.68
C THR A 30 -1.48 5.74 16.04
N SER A 31 -1.53 5.44 17.34
CA SER A 31 -2.15 4.22 17.86
C SER A 31 -3.66 4.21 17.53
N TYR A 32 -4.13 3.07 17.06
CA TYR A 32 -5.55 2.82 16.84
C TYR A 32 -6.18 2.21 18.10
N SER A 33 -7.28 2.79 18.58
CA SER A 33 -8.09 2.22 19.67
C SER A 33 -9.09 1.22 19.07
N LEU A 34 -8.94 -0.06 19.42
CA LEU A 34 -9.84 -1.11 18.99
C LEU A 34 -10.96 -1.29 20.01
N GLU A 35 -12.20 -1.08 19.56
CA GLU A 35 -13.41 -1.38 20.33
C GLU A 35 -13.85 -2.81 20.03
N TYR A 36 -13.76 -3.70 21.01
CA TYR A 36 -14.13 -5.13 20.85
C TYR A 36 -15.26 -5.60 21.78
N GLY A 37 -15.90 -4.63 22.47
CA GLY A 37 -17.11 -4.88 23.29
C GLY A 37 -16.94 -6.01 24.31
N ALA A 38 -17.78 -7.05 24.23
CA ALA A 38 -17.75 -8.20 25.13
C ALA A 38 -16.76 -9.30 24.71
N LEU A 39 -16.05 -9.13 23.62
CA LEU A 39 -15.05 -10.09 23.18
C LEU A 39 -13.79 -10.01 24.07
N SER A 40 -13.04 -11.11 24.13
CA SER A 40 -11.75 -11.10 24.84
C SER A 40 -10.77 -10.15 24.15
N THR A 41 -9.91 -9.51 24.95
CA THR A 41 -8.85 -8.63 24.43
C THR A 41 -7.96 -9.41 23.49
N PRO A 42 -7.77 -8.94 22.24
CA PRO A 42 -6.86 -9.58 21.31
C PRO A 42 -5.43 -9.43 21.77
N GLU A 43 -4.61 -10.44 21.56
CA GLU A 43 -3.17 -10.36 21.77
C GLU A 43 -2.52 -9.60 20.62
N ILE A 44 -1.94 -8.43 20.91
CA ILE A 44 -1.29 -7.57 19.92
C ILE A 44 0.23 -7.80 19.99
N PRO A 45 0.88 -8.27 18.91
CA PRO A 45 2.33 -8.45 18.88
C PRO A 45 3.07 -7.14 19.10
N LEU A 46 4.18 -7.20 19.85
CA LEU A 46 4.97 -5.99 20.19
C LEU A 46 5.61 -5.35 18.95
N ASP A 47 5.93 -6.13 17.95
CA ASP A 47 6.54 -5.73 16.67
C ASP A 47 5.52 -5.33 15.61
N ASN A 48 4.21 -5.54 15.87
CA ASN A 48 3.12 -5.16 14.97
C ASN A 48 1.97 -4.48 15.73
N LYS A 49 2.24 -3.29 16.24
CA LYS A 49 1.25 -2.51 16.98
C LYS A 49 0.13 -2.03 16.07
N LEU A 50 -1.09 -1.90 16.64
CA LEU A 50 -2.20 -1.30 15.93
C LEU A 50 -1.97 0.20 15.71
N THR A 51 -1.89 0.60 14.45
CA THR A 51 -1.82 2.00 14.03
C THR A 51 -3.00 2.31 13.12
N ASN A 52 -3.36 3.59 12.98
CA ASN A 52 -4.44 4.00 12.09
C ASN A 52 -4.21 3.54 10.65
N GLN A 53 -2.99 3.71 10.13
CA GLN A 53 -2.65 3.25 8.77
C GLN A 53 -2.63 1.72 8.66
N GLY A 54 -2.12 1.01 9.67
CA GLY A 54 -2.10 -0.45 9.70
C GLY A 54 -3.51 -1.03 9.66
N VAL A 55 -4.45 -0.45 10.43
CA VAL A 55 -5.86 -0.87 10.42
C VAL A 55 -6.52 -0.56 9.08
N GLN A 56 -6.25 0.59 8.46
CA GLN A 56 -6.75 0.91 7.11
C GLN A 56 -6.23 -0.08 6.07
N LEU A 57 -4.94 -0.40 6.10
CA LEU A 57 -4.35 -1.40 5.23
C LEU A 57 -5.01 -2.77 5.44
N GLY A 58 -5.18 -3.21 6.69
CA GLY A 58 -5.85 -4.46 7.01
C GLY A 58 -7.28 -4.54 6.47
N ARG A 59 -8.04 -3.43 6.55
CA ARG A 59 -9.38 -3.34 5.94
C ARG A 59 -9.33 -3.48 4.42
N MET A 60 -8.40 -2.82 3.74
CA MET A 60 -8.24 -2.93 2.30
C MET A 60 -7.89 -4.38 1.90
N LEU A 61 -6.95 -5.00 2.60
CA LEU A 61 -6.55 -6.39 2.36
C LEU A 61 -7.69 -7.39 2.60
N PHE A 62 -8.57 -7.13 3.55
CA PHE A 62 -9.74 -7.98 3.83
C PHE A 62 -10.70 -8.10 2.63
N TYR A 63 -10.80 -7.05 1.81
CA TYR A 63 -11.63 -7.02 0.60
C TYR A 63 -10.84 -7.28 -0.69
N GLU A 64 -9.53 -7.53 -0.60
CA GLU A 64 -8.65 -7.64 -1.76
C GLU A 64 -8.68 -9.05 -2.38
N ASN A 65 -9.27 -9.17 -3.57
CA ASN A 65 -9.37 -10.45 -4.27
C ASN A 65 -8.02 -10.96 -4.80
N ARG A 66 -7.05 -10.05 -5.08
CA ARG A 66 -5.71 -10.42 -5.57
C ARG A 66 -4.90 -11.24 -4.57
N LEU A 67 -5.35 -11.38 -3.34
CA LEU A 67 -4.74 -12.25 -2.33
C LEU A 67 -5.13 -13.73 -2.53
N SER A 68 -6.15 -14.04 -3.34
CA SER A 68 -6.46 -15.42 -3.73
C SER A 68 -5.69 -15.83 -4.99
N GLY A 69 -5.46 -17.13 -5.13
CA GLY A 69 -4.63 -17.66 -6.22
C GLY A 69 -5.16 -17.40 -7.63
N ASP A 70 -6.47 -17.20 -7.77
CA ASP A 70 -7.17 -16.96 -9.04
C ASP A 70 -7.90 -15.60 -9.08
N ASN A 71 -7.70 -14.75 -8.08
CA ASN A 71 -8.35 -13.45 -7.90
C ASN A 71 -9.89 -13.53 -7.80
N SER A 72 -10.46 -14.68 -7.43
CA SER A 72 -11.91 -14.89 -7.41
C SER A 72 -12.56 -14.52 -6.08
N MET A 73 -11.82 -14.54 -4.98
CA MET A 73 -12.36 -14.33 -3.64
C MET A 73 -11.44 -13.52 -2.73
N SER A 74 -12.03 -12.86 -1.76
CA SER A 74 -11.35 -12.19 -0.65
C SER A 74 -11.78 -12.79 0.69
N CYS A 75 -11.17 -12.37 1.79
CA CYS A 75 -11.61 -12.78 3.13
C CYS A 75 -13.09 -12.43 3.37
N SER A 76 -13.54 -11.28 2.86
CA SER A 76 -14.95 -10.82 2.97
C SER A 76 -15.93 -11.68 2.22
N SER A 77 -15.51 -12.53 1.29
CA SER A 77 -16.40 -13.43 0.57
C SER A 77 -17.05 -14.44 1.51
N CYS A 78 -16.34 -14.88 2.56
CA CYS A 78 -16.81 -15.81 3.58
C CYS A 78 -17.13 -15.09 4.90
N HIS A 79 -16.32 -14.14 5.32
CA HIS A 79 -16.48 -13.39 6.57
C HIS A 79 -17.33 -12.13 6.34
N LYS A 80 -18.65 -12.31 6.32
CA LYS A 80 -19.59 -11.20 6.15
C LYS A 80 -19.68 -10.38 7.43
N GLN A 81 -19.55 -9.05 7.30
CA GLN A 81 -19.92 -8.13 8.39
C GLN A 81 -21.43 -7.94 8.32
N ILE A 82 -22.13 -8.32 9.37
CA ILE A 82 -23.59 -8.14 9.53
C ILE A 82 -23.83 -6.91 10.41
#